data_ff31141f4e4e7b9e0260728d00159afd
#
_entry.id   ff31141f4e4e7b9e0260728d00159afd
#
_cell.length_a   1.000
_cell.length_b   1.000
_cell.length_c   1.000
_cell.angle_alpha   90.00
_cell.angle_beta   90.00
_cell.angle_gamma   90.00
#
_symmetry.space_group_name_H-M   'P 1'
#
loop_
_entity.id
_entity.type
_entity.pdbx_description
1 polymer ?
#
loop_
_entity_poly.entity_id
_entity_poly.type
_entity_poly.pdbx_seq_one_letter_code
_entity_poly.pdbx_strand_id
1 'polypeptide(L)'
;MAIDRDIKYLNRDFSDIRAKLIEFSKTYFPNSYNDFSATSPGMMFMEMSAYVGDVMSFYLDNQVQENFTQFARQTNNLYELAYMFGYKPKSTGAAQVEIELYQQLPAKLSGGVYVPDYNYALTIGENSSVASSLSSDVSFLMEDKCDFSVSSSIDPTEVSIYQVAGSDPQYYLLKKKRKAISATISSRNFSFGSPTPFQTIEIESDDIIGILDIIDSDGNKWYEVDYLAQEMVYDNIKNTNTNDPNNVSDSDDVPYLLQLKKVQRRFATRLISESTLQIQFGAGNPNNTDELITPNPNNVGIGLPFEKDKLTTAYSPTNFLYTGTYGISPSSTTLTIRYLTGGGVSSNIPSGDLSSLDTGNAVFNNINLNSTTANYIFSSIAVTNPEAADGGQSGDTVEEIRQNTISSIAAQQRSVTLDDYMVRALSMPSEYGTVAKAYIEKPKLTDKQVSTIETLNLWVLSQNSSTQFATPTQTLKKNLRTYLSQYRIIGDNIEVRDAFIINIALDFEIIVLPNFNNSDVILSCINTLKSHFEIDKWQINQPIMMRDLYVLLDRITGVQTVKDIKITNKAGTTSGYSQYAYDITSATQNKVIYPSLDPSIFEIKYPNIDIKGKVVPL
;
A
#
# COMPACT_ATOMS: atom_id res chain seq x y z
N MET A 1 -3.17 8.15 -25.84
CA MET A 1 -4.36 7.88 -26.67
C MET A 1 -5.46 7.41 -25.75
N ALA A 2 -6.52 8.18 -25.58
CA ALA A 2 -7.67 7.70 -24.83
C ALA A 2 -8.22 6.48 -25.55
N ILE A 3 -8.17 5.31 -24.91
CA ILE A 3 -8.81 4.10 -25.43
C ILE A 3 -10.30 4.39 -25.41
N ASP A 4 -10.94 4.34 -26.59
CA ASP A 4 -12.39 4.38 -26.68
C ASP A 4 -12.93 3.16 -25.94
N ARG A 5 -13.48 3.39 -24.75
CA ARG A 5 -13.92 2.34 -23.81
C ARG A 5 -15.35 1.91 -24.07
N ASP A 6 -15.96 2.36 -25.16
CA ASP A 6 -17.33 2.00 -25.50
C ASP A 6 -17.36 0.76 -26.41
N ILE A 7 -17.65 -0.39 -25.81
CA ILE A 7 -17.93 -1.61 -26.57
C ILE A 7 -19.43 -1.68 -26.83
N LYS A 8 -19.83 -1.55 -28.09
CA LYS A 8 -21.20 -1.81 -28.54
C LYS A 8 -21.32 -3.25 -29.00
N TYR A 9 -21.81 -4.13 -28.16
CA TYR A 9 -22.00 -5.55 -28.48
C TYR A 9 -23.18 -5.79 -29.41
N LEU A 10 -24.18 -4.89 -29.46
CA LEU A 10 -25.37 -5.00 -30.31
C LEU A 10 -25.71 -3.61 -30.85
N ASN A 11 -25.69 -3.47 -32.18
CA ASN A 11 -26.24 -2.29 -32.85
C ASN A 11 -27.76 -2.30 -32.70
N ARG A 12 -28.26 -1.81 -31.57
CA ARG A 12 -29.69 -1.72 -31.26
C ARG A 12 -29.99 -0.30 -30.79
N ASP A 13 -29.70 0.64 -31.66
CA ASP A 13 -30.11 2.02 -31.43
C ASP A 13 -31.62 2.20 -31.70
N PHE A 14 -32.15 3.32 -31.23
CA PHE A 14 -33.56 3.66 -31.42
C PHE A 14 -34.01 3.51 -32.86
N SER A 15 -33.21 3.89 -33.85
CA SER A 15 -33.57 3.86 -35.26
C SER A 15 -33.71 2.43 -35.81
N ASP A 16 -32.84 1.52 -35.38
CA ASP A 16 -32.87 0.09 -35.78
C ASP A 16 -34.06 -0.62 -35.13
N ILE A 17 -34.32 -0.38 -33.86
CA ILE A 17 -35.45 -0.98 -33.16
C ILE A 17 -36.77 -0.46 -33.76
N ARG A 18 -36.87 0.84 -34.03
CA ARG A 18 -38.02 1.45 -34.69
C ARG A 18 -38.26 0.84 -36.05
N ALA A 19 -37.22 0.69 -36.90
CA ALA A 19 -37.34 0.10 -38.21
C ALA A 19 -37.84 -1.36 -38.15
N LYS A 20 -37.31 -2.16 -37.22
CA LYS A 20 -37.75 -3.56 -37.01
C LYS A 20 -39.19 -3.63 -36.50
N LEU A 21 -39.62 -2.74 -35.61
CA LEU A 21 -41.01 -2.69 -35.14
C LEU A 21 -41.99 -2.35 -36.27
N ILE A 22 -41.62 -1.43 -37.17
CA ILE A 22 -42.40 -1.10 -38.37
C ILE A 22 -42.47 -2.29 -39.31
N GLU A 23 -41.36 -2.97 -39.57
CA GLU A 23 -41.31 -4.18 -40.43
C GLU A 23 -42.13 -5.30 -39.83
N PHE A 24 -42.02 -5.55 -38.52
CA PHE A 24 -42.82 -6.53 -37.81
C PHE A 24 -44.31 -6.23 -37.92
N SER A 25 -44.71 -4.96 -37.70
CA SER A 25 -46.10 -4.54 -37.82
C SER A 25 -46.67 -4.76 -39.25
N LYS A 26 -45.89 -4.41 -40.28
CA LYS A 26 -46.26 -4.64 -41.68
C LYS A 26 -46.40 -6.12 -42.03
N THR A 27 -45.58 -6.98 -41.44
CA THR A 27 -45.53 -8.41 -41.72
C THR A 27 -46.67 -9.16 -41.00
N TYR A 28 -46.92 -8.90 -39.76
CA TYR A 28 -47.84 -9.66 -38.92
C TYR A 28 -49.23 -9.01 -38.77
N PHE A 29 -49.34 -7.69 -38.95
CA PHE A 29 -50.59 -6.95 -38.78
C PHE A 29 -50.98 -6.10 -40.03
N PRO A 30 -50.82 -6.63 -41.27
CA PRO A 30 -50.99 -5.83 -42.49
C PRO A 30 -52.39 -5.24 -42.67
N ASN A 31 -53.42 -5.90 -42.11
CA ASN A 31 -54.81 -5.49 -42.23
C ASN A 31 -55.30 -4.69 -41.02
N SER A 32 -54.53 -4.67 -39.91
CA SER A 32 -54.98 -4.05 -38.65
C SER A 32 -54.36 -2.68 -38.44
N TYR A 33 -53.16 -2.44 -38.98
CA TYR A 33 -52.44 -1.19 -38.82
C TYR A 33 -51.60 -0.84 -40.05
N ASN A 34 -51.97 0.25 -40.73
CA ASN A 34 -51.31 0.68 -41.99
C ASN A 34 -50.85 2.14 -41.98
N ASP A 35 -51.09 2.88 -40.87
CA ASP A 35 -50.72 4.27 -40.76
C ASP A 35 -49.39 4.44 -39.99
N PHE A 36 -48.30 4.54 -40.72
CA PHE A 36 -46.94 4.75 -40.20
C PHE A 36 -46.50 6.23 -40.28
N SER A 37 -47.44 7.16 -40.35
CA SER A 37 -47.12 8.58 -40.27
C SER A 37 -46.67 8.99 -38.86
N ALA A 38 -45.78 9.97 -38.80
CA ALA A 38 -45.21 10.45 -37.50
C ALA A 38 -46.27 11.00 -36.54
N THR A 39 -47.46 11.32 -37.05
CA THR A 39 -48.56 11.86 -36.21
C THR A 39 -49.56 10.81 -35.75
N SER A 40 -49.37 9.54 -36.19
CA SER A 40 -50.24 8.44 -35.81
C SER A 40 -50.02 8.00 -34.35
N PRO A 41 -51.12 7.79 -33.59
CA PRO A 41 -51.01 7.26 -32.22
C PRO A 41 -50.30 5.92 -32.12
N GLY A 42 -50.51 5.02 -33.11
CA GLY A 42 -49.83 3.74 -33.15
C GLY A 42 -48.33 3.87 -33.40
N MET A 43 -47.94 4.84 -34.23
CA MET A 43 -46.54 5.13 -34.44
C MET A 43 -45.89 5.70 -33.16
N MET A 44 -46.58 6.53 -32.42
CA MET A 44 -46.13 7.02 -31.10
C MET A 44 -45.83 5.85 -30.13
N PHE A 45 -46.72 4.84 -30.05
CA PHE A 45 -46.50 3.66 -29.20
C PHE A 45 -45.34 2.81 -29.71
N MET A 46 -45.11 2.70 -31.00
CA MET A 46 -43.94 2.00 -31.55
C MET A 46 -42.65 2.75 -31.25
N GLU A 47 -42.65 4.06 -31.34
CA GLU A 47 -41.50 4.91 -30.97
C GLU A 47 -41.21 4.88 -29.47
N MET A 48 -42.24 4.88 -28.63
CA MET A 48 -42.07 4.67 -27.17
C MET A 48 -41.49 3.28 -26.88
N SER A 49 -41.95 2.24 -27.56
CA SER A 49 -41.41 0.88 -27.40
C SER A 49 -39.96 0.78 -27.91
N ALA A 50 -39.64 1.47 -29.01
CA ALA A 50 -38.27 1.56 -29.53
C ALA A 50 -37.35 2.31 -28.56
N TYR A 51 -37.81 3.40 -27.96
CA TYR A 51 -37.06 4.14 -26.92
C TYR A 51 -36.79 3.27 -25.68
N VAL A 52 -37.80 2.57 -25.18
CA VAL A 52 -37.61 1.63 -24.05
C VAL A 52 -36.60 0.53 -24.44
N GLY A 53 -36.68 -0.01 -25.66
CA GLY A 53 -35.73 -1.00 -26.15
C GLY A 53 -34.29 -0.47 -26.24
N ASP A 54 -34.12 0.77 -26.70
CA ASP A 54 -32.82 1.44 -26.78
C ASP A 54 -32.22 1.66 -25.37
N VAL A 55 -33.02 2.18 -24.43
CA VAL A 55 -32.61 2.36 -23.04
C VAL A 55 -32.24 1.03 -22.38
N MET A 56 -33.04 -0.02 -22.59
CA MET A 56 -32.72 -1.36 -22.06
C MET A 56 -31.43 -1.92 -22.68
N SER A 57 -31.22 -1.72 -23.99
CA SER A 57 -30.00 -2.14 -24.65
C SER A 57 -28.76 -1.43 -24.08
N PHE A 58 -28.89 -0.11 -23.85
CA PHE A 58 -27.82 0.67 -23.21
C PHE A 58 -27.49 0.14 -21.80
N TYR A 59 -28.51 -0.15 -20.99
CA TYR A 59 -28.27 -0.73 -19.66
C TYR A 59 -27.63 -2.12 -19.72
N LEU A 60 -28.03 -2.97 -20.65
CA LEU A 60 -27.44 -4.28 -20.85
C LEU A 60 -25.98 -4.18 -21.28
N ASP A 61 -25.67 -3.32 -22.26
CA ASP A 61 -24.30 -3.11 -22.71
C ASP A 61 -23.43 -2.57 -21.58
N ASN A 62 -23.93 -1.61 -20.80
CA ASN A 62 -23.24 -1.07 -19.64
C ASN A 62 -22.99 -2.16 -18.58
N GLN A 63 -24.00 -2.99 -18.28
CA GLN A 63 -23.85 -4.09 -17.33
C GLN A 63 -22.83 -5.14 -17.79
N VAL A 64 -22.77 -5.40 -19.10
CA VAL A 64 -21.75 -6.31 -19.66
C VAL A 64 -20.36 -5.70 -19.56
N GLN A 65 -20.22 -4.40 -19.84
CA GLN A 65 -18.93 -3.70 -19.70
C GLN A 65 -18.39 -3.73 -18.28
N GLU A 66 -19.26 -3.61 -17.28
CA GLU A 66 -18.87 -3.65 -15.86
C GLU A 66 -18.27 -5.00 -15.41
N ASN A 67 -18.46 -6.08 -16.16
CA ASN A 67 -17.85 -7.38 -15.88
C ASN A 67 -16.41 -7.52 -16.39
N PHE A 68 -15.91 -6.55 -17.15
CA PHE A 68 -14.54 -6.59 -17.68
C PHE A 68 -13.68 -5.56 -17.00
N THR A 69 -12.56 -5.99 -16.42
CA THR A 69 -11.60 -5.12 -15.73
C THR A 69 -11.17 -3.91 -16.56
N GLN A 70 -11.02 -4.11 -17.87
CA GLN A 70 -10.60 -3.06 -18.80
C GLN A 70 -11.66 -1.97 -18.99
N PHE A 71 -12.94 -2.31 -18.88
CA PHE A 71 -14.08 -1.44 -19.23
C PHE A 71 -14.93 -1.02 -18.03
N ALA A 72 -14.82 -1.72 -16.89
CA ALA A 72 -15.54 -1.39 -15.66
C ALA A 72 -15.33 0.08 -15.27
N ARG A 73 -16.43 0.79 -15.05
CA ARG A 73 -16.48 2.22 -14.71
C ARG A 73 -16.77 2.45 -13.24
N GLN A 74 -17.57 1.55 -12.65
CA GLN A 74 -17.91 1.63 -11.23
C GLN A 74 -16.72 1.18 -10.38
N THR A 75 -16.26 2.06 -9.49
CA THR A 75 -15.10 1.80 -8.63
C THR A 75 -15.28 0.52 -7.81
N ASN A 76 -16.45 0.34 -7.19
CA ASN A 76 -16.72 -0.84 -6.36
C ASN A 76 -16.60 -2.15 -7.15
N ASN A 77 -17.13 -2.20 -8.39
CA ASN A 77 -17.00 -3.37 -9.25
C ASN A 77 -15.54 -3.65 -9.60
N LEU A 78 -14.74 -2.61 -9.80
CA LEU A 78 -13.31 -2.76 -10.08
C LEU A 78 -12.55 -3.33 -8.89
N TYR A 79 -12.88 -2.92 -7.66
CA TYR A 79 -12.32 -3.51 -6.45
C TYR A 79 -12.67 -5.00 -6.33
N GLU A 80 -13.94 -5.37 -6.55
CA GLU A 80 -14.36 -6.77 -6.52
C GLU A 80 -13.66 -7.61 -7.59
N LEU A 81 -13.56 -7.10 -8.82
CA LEU A 81 -12.82 -7.75 -9.90
C LEU A 81 -11.33 -7.92 -9.54
N ALA A 82 -10.72 -6.92 -8.91
CA ALA A 82 -9.33 -7.00 -8.46
C ALA A 82 -9.12 -8.18 -7.51
N TYR A 83 -9.96 -8.31 -6.48
CA TYR A 83 -9.89 -9.45 -5.56
C TYR A 83 -10.17 -10.79 -6.24
N MET A 84 -11.14 -10.84 -7.16
CA MET A 84 -11.45 -12.06 -7.91
C MET A 84 -10.24 -12.54 -8.72
N PHE A 85 -9.43 -11.63 -9.23
CA PHE A 85 -8.21 -11.94 -9.99
C PHE A 85 -6.94 -12.02 -9.12
N GLY A 86 -7.08 -11.94 -7.79
CA GLY A 86 -5.98 -12.13 -6.85
C GLY A 86 -5.13 -10.88 -6.58
N TYR A 87 -5.58 -9.71 -7.00
CA TYR A 87 -4.97 -8.44 -6.64
C TYR A 87 -5.68 -7.83 -5.42
N LYS A 88 -4.92 -7.46 -4.40
CA LYS A 88 -5.41 -6.68 -3.25
C LYS A 88 -5.09 -5.20 -3.51
N PRO A 89 -6.09 -4.34 -3.79
CA PRO A 89 -5.87 -2.90 -3.92
C PRO A 89 -5.25 -2.34 -2.65
N LYS A 90 -4.34 -1.38 -2.81
CA LYS A 90 -3.67 -0.75 -1.69
C LYS A 90 -4.56 0.31 -1.05
N SER A 91 -4.58 0.29 0.25
CA SER A 91 -5.05 1.43 1.06
C SER A 91 -4.00 2.54 1.11
N THR A 92 -4.28 3.60 1.86
CA THR A 92 -3.30 4.65 2.15
C THR A 92 -2.03 4.06 2.76
N GLY A 93 -0.86 4.43 2.21
CA GLY A 93 0.43 3.97 2.66
C GLY A 93 0.93 4.76 3.88
N ALA A 94 1.38 4.06 4.92
CA ALA A 94 2.06 4.67 6.05
C ALA A 94 3.52 5.00 5.70
N ALA A 95 3.99 6.19 6.05
CA ALA A 95 5.40 6.50 6.03
C ALA A 95 6.13 5.72 7.12
N GLN A 96 7.35 5.29 6.84
CA GLN A 96 8.20 4.59 7.78
C GLN A 96 9.47 5.37 8.08
N VAL A 97 9.94 5.26 9.31
CA VAL A 97 11.16 5.93 9.76
C VAL A 97 11.82 5.14 10.87
N GLU A 98 13.16 5.21 10.95
CA GLU A 98 13.90 4.78 12.12
C GLU A 98 14.06 5.97 13.06
N ILE A 99 13.55 5.85 14.27
CA ILE A 99 13.69 6.85 15.34
C ILE A 99 14.79 6.47 16.31
N GLU A 100 15.50 7.46 16.80
CA GLU A 100 16.47 7.34 17.88
C GLU A 100 15.88 7.85 19.18
N LEU A 101 15.85 6.99 20.18
CA LEU A 101 15.35 7.27 21.52
C LEU A 101 16.53 7.45 22.46
N TYR A 102 16.47 8.48 23.27
CA TYR A 102 17.52 8.84 24.22
C TYR A 102 16.97 8.87 25.64
N GLN A 103 17.77 8.38 26.58
CA GLN A 103 17.50 8.46 28.00
C GLN A 103 18.79 8.74 28.76
N GLN A 104 18.74 9.61 29.77
CA GLN A 104 19.86 9.80 30.69
C GLN A 104 19.74 8.82 31.85
N LEU A 105 20.88 8.28 32.32
CA LEU A 105 20.96 7.46 33.52
C LEU A 105 22.01 8.04 34.49
N PRO A 106 21.76 7.99 35.80
CA PRO A 106 22.75 8.42 36.78
C PRO A 106 23.93 7.44 36.82
N ALA A 107 25.10 7.93 37.12
CA ALA A 107 26.26 7.09 37.35
C ALA A 107 26.21 6.43 38.73
N LYS A 108 26.62 5.16 38.77
CA LYS A 108 26.77 4.36 40.00
C LYS A 108 28.18 3.82 40.10
N LEU A 109 28.78 3.94 41.28
CA LEU A 109 30.08 3.33 41.52
C LEU A 109 29.94 1.82 41.73
N SER A 110 30.58 1.03 40.91
CA SER A 110 30.60 -0.43 41.00
C SER A 110 32.03 -0.94 40.79
N GLY A 111 32.59 -1.60 41.81
CA GLY A 111 33.97 -2.13 41.73
C GLY A 111 35.05 -1.09 41.52
N GLY A 112 34.82 0.16 41.89
CA GLY A 112 35.79 1.26 41.71
C GLY A 112 35.71 1.96 40.34
N VAL A 113 34.75 1.57 39.50
CA VAL A 113 34.46 2.18 38.18
C VAL A 113 33.04 2.72 38.16
N TYR A 114 32.86 3.90 37.57
CA TYR A 114 31.52 4.45 37.37
C TYR A 114 30.86 3.75 36.18
N VAL A 115 29.64 3.26 36.37
CA VAL A 115 28.79 2.60 35.39
C VAL A 115 27.40 3.20 35.40
N PRO A 116 26.59 3.09 34.30
CA PRO A 116 25.18 3.49 34.31
C PRO A 116 24.37 2.70 35.35
N ASP A 117 23.52 3.38 36.12
CA ASP A 117 22.59 2.69 37.04
C ASP A 117 21.33 2.26 36.31
N TYR A 118 21.32 1.04 35.76
CA TYR A 118 20.20 0.46 35.02
C TYR A 118 18.93 0.23 35.85
N ASN A 119 18.96 0.43 37.17
CA ASN A 119 17.75 0.44 38.00
C ASN A 119 16.78 1.56 37.56
N TYR A 120 17.31 2.61 36.97
CA TYR A 120 16.55 3.75 36.45
C TYR A 120 16.28 3.64 34.95
N ALA A 121 16.59 2.50 34.29
CA ALA A 121 16.29 2.31 32.90
C ALA A 121 14.78 2.19 32.71
N LEU A 122 14.26 2.89 31.70
CA LEU A 122 12.86 2.92 31.33
C LEU A 122 12.57 1.85 30.27
N THR A 123 11.36 1.33 30.33
CA THR A 123 10.74 0.58 29.23
C THR A 123 9.62 1.42 28.65
N ILE A 124 9.71 1.75 27.37
CA ILE A 124 8.67 2.43 26.60
C ILE A 124 7.88 1.35 25.86
N GLY A 125 6.55 1.32 26.03
CA GLY A 125 5.67 0.32 25.45
C GLY A 125 5.61 0.43 23.92
N GLU A 126 5.20 -0.67 23.28
CA GLU A 126 4.81 -0.67 21.87
C GLU A 126 3.63 0.29 21.62
N ASN A 127 3.45 0.75 20.38
CA ASN A 127 2.41 1.69 19.99
C ASN A 127 2.46 3.06 20.73
N SER A 128 3.62 3.43 21.29
CA SER A 128 3.81 4.78 21.80
C SER A 128 3.88 5.78 20.65
N SER A 129 3.14 6.88 20.77
CA SER A 129 3.04 7.89 19.73
C SER A 129 4.21 8.88 19.80
N VAL A 130 4.74 9.21 18.63
CA VAL A 130 5.76 10.25 18.43
C VAL A 130 5.20 11.31 17.50
N ALA A 131 5.14 12.55 17.94
CA ALA A 131 4.56 13.64 17.19
C ALA A 131 5.61 14.42 16.38
N SER A 132 5.20 14.90 15.22
CA SER A 132 5.93 15.85 14.39
C SER A 132 5.93 17.24 15.05
N SER A 133 7.02 17.97 14.91
CA SER A 133 7.13 19.37 15.36
C SER A 133 6.57 20.37 14.33
N LEU A 134 6.53 20.00 13.05
CA LEU A 134 6.08 20.84 11.94
C LEU A 134 4.58 20.69 11.66
N SER A 135 3.99 19.51 11.92
CA SER A 135 2.59 19.22 11.64
C SER A 135 1.92 18.53 12.82
N SER A 136 0.88 19.16 13.37
CA SER A 136 0.09 18.58 14.47
C SER A 136 -0.72 17.34 14.07
N ASP A 137 -0.95 17.15 12.79
CA ASP A 137 -1.81 16.10 12.26
C ASP A 137 -1.02 14.81 11.89
N VAL A 138 0.33 14.90 11.97
CA VAL A 138 1.20 13.77 11.66
C VAL A 138 1.78 13.20 12.95
N SER A 139 1.45 11.95 13.22
CA SER A 139 2.00 11.18 14.33
C SER A 139 2.53 9.84 13.86
N PHE A 140 3.56 9.36 14.53
CA PHE A 140 4.18 8.07 14.27
C PHE A 140 3.97 7.15 15.46
N LEU A 141 3.66 5.89 15.21
CA LEU A 141 3.57 4.85 16.22
C LEU A 141 4.83 4.00 16.20
N MET A 142 5.42 3.80 17.35
CA MET A 142 6.56 2.92 17.52
C MET A 142 6.10 1.45 17.43
N GLU A 143 6.66 0.66 16.51
CA GLU A 143 6.24 -0.74 16.31
C GLU A 143 6.62 -1.64 17.48
N ASP A 144 7.86 -1.55 17.94
CA ASP A 144 8.40 -2.40 18.99
C ASP A 144 8.62 -1.62 20.30
N LYS A 145 8.43 -2.30 21.43
CA LYS A 145 8.81 -1.73 22.74
C LYS A 145 10.29 -1.39 22.77
N CYS A 146 10.63 -0.31 23.47
CA CYS A 146 12.01 0.09 23.74
C CYS A 146 12.35 -0.13 25.21
N ASP A 147 13.23 -1.08 25.52
CA ASP A 147 13.71 -1.38 26.86
C ASP A 147 15.18 -0.99 26.97
N PHE A 148 15.48 0.08 27.72
CA PHE A 148 16.85 0.55 27.93
C PHE A 148 17.65 -0.29 28.91
N SER A 149 17.03 -1.21 29.64
CA SER A 149 17.73 -2.11 30.58
C SER A 149 18.41 -3.27 29.87
N VAL A 150 18.01 -3.57 28.62
CA VAL A 150 18.50 -4.70 27.82
C VAL A 150 19.38 -4.18 26.69
N SER A 151 20.52 -4.84 26.46
CA SER A 151 21.38 -4.61 25.30
C SER A 151 21.80 -5.97 24.74
N SER A 152 21.51 -6.21 23.47
CA SER A 152 21.87 -7.45 22.76
C SER A 152 22.53 -7.14 21.42
N SER A 153 23.03 -8.18 20.73
CA SER A 153 23.60 -8.05 19.38
C SER A 153 22.56 -7.60 18.35
N ILE A 154 21.28 -7.92 18.58
CA ILE A 154 20.16 -7.57 17.70
C ILE A 154 19.54 -6.22 18.09
N ASP A 155 19.52 -5.89 19.39
CA ASP A 155 18.99 -4.66 19.96
C ASP A 155 20.05 -3.95 20.81
N PRO A 156 21.10 -3.39 20.20
CA PRO A 156 22.20 -2.77 20.92
C PRO A 156 21.76 -1.45 21.56
N THR A 157 22.20 -1.22 22.83
CA THR A 157 22.08 0.07 23.51
C THR A 157 23.44 0.77 23.43
N GLU A 158 23.51 1.88 22.73
CA GLU A 158 24.69 2.74 22.74
C GLU A 158 24.76 3.53 24.04
N VAL A 159 25.93 3.51 24.69
CA VAL A 159 26.17 4.21 25.97
C VAL A 159 27.28 5.21 25.81
N SER A 160 27.05 6.47 26.17
CA SER A 160 28.03 7.55 26.17
C SER A 160 27.96 8.35 27.48
N ILE A 161 29.05 9.04 27.85
CA ILE A 161 29.06 9.94 29.01
C ILE A 161 28.38 11.24 28.58
N TYR A 162 27.32 11.63 29.27
CA TYR A 162 26.58 12.87 29.00
C TYR A 162 27.12 14.05 29.84
N GLN A 163 27.27 13.83 31.13
CA GLN A 163 27.71 14.89 32.06
C GLN A 163 28.75 14.36 33.01
N VAL A 164 29.74 15.20 33.32
CA VAL A 164 30.79 14.94 34.32
C VAL A 164 30.73 15.94 35.44
N ALA A 165 31.06 15.50 36.68
CA ALA A 165 31.26 16.35 37.84
C ALA A 165 32.75 16.28 38.22
N GLY A 166 33.53 17.27 37.81
CA GLY A 166 34.99 17.19 37.87
C GLY A 166 35.55 16.20 36.86
N SER A 167 36.18 15.13 37.33
CA SER A 167 36.69 14.03 36.50
C SER A 167 35.74 12.84 36.44
N ASP A 168 34.69 12.80 37.27
CA ASP A 168 33.83 11.63 37.42
C ASP A 168 32.54 11.77 36.61
N PRO A 169 32.10 10.72 35.87
CA PRO A 169 30.81 10.73 35.22
C PRO A 169 29.66 10.90 36.22
N GLN A 170 28.74 11.83 35.92
CA GLN A 170 27.54 12.06 36.70
C GLN A 170 26.31 11.44 36.04
N TYR A 171 26.19 11.61 34.73
CA TYR A 171 25.12 11.02 33.91
C TYR A 171 25.67 10.39 32.63
N TYR A 172 25.10 9.27 32.27
CA TYR A 172 25.29 8.59 30.98
C TYR A 172 24.10 8.85 30.08
N LEU A 173 24.33 8.93 28.78
CA LEU A 173 23.30 8.97 27.75
C LEU A 173 23.20 7.60 27.12
N LEU A 174 22.03 7.01 27.17
CA LEU A 174 21.68 5.78 26.45
C LEU A 174 20.95 6.16 25.20
N LYS A 175 21.22 5.43 24.11
CA LYS A 175 20.58 5.59 22.82
C LYS A 175 20.14 4.25 22.29
N LYS A 176 18.90 4.17 21.80
CA LYS A 176 18.35 3.02 21.08
C LYS A 176 17.60 3.45 19.84
N LYS A 177 17.52 2.55 18.87
CA LYS A 177 16.83 2.76 17.63
C LYS A 177 15.56 1.92 17.58
N ARG A 178 14.48 2.49 17.03
CA ARG A 178 13.19 1.79 16.82
C ARG A 178 12.59 2.21 15.50
N LYS A 179 11.84 1.30 14.91
CA LYS A 179 11.00 1.61 13.76
C LYS A 179 9.72 2.27 14.21
N ALA A 180 9.27 3.24 13.43
CA ALA A 180 7.98 3.89 13.62
C ALA A 180 7.27 4.05 12.27
N ILE A 181 5.95 3.95 12.31
CA ILE A 181 5.06 4.11 11.15
C ILE A 181 4.13 5.31 11.38
N SER A 182 3.84 6.05 10.33
CA SER A 182 2.90 7.18 10.40
C SER A 182 1.48 6.66 10.50
N ALA A 183 0.96 6.57 11.72
CA ALA A 183 -0.38 6.08 11.97
C ALA A 183 -0.96 6.65 13.27
N THR A 184 -2.28 6.64 13.35
CA THR A 184 -3.05 6.90 14.56
C THR A 184 -3.96 5.72 14.83
N ILE A 185 -4.06 5.29 16.09
CA ILE A 185 -4.94 4.18 16.46
C ILE A 185 -6.35 4.69 16.67
N SER A 186 -7.29 4.17 15.89
CA SER A 186 -8.71 4.37 16.07
C SER A 186 -9.38 3.08 16.49
N SER A 187 -10.53 3.14 17.18
CA SER A 187 -11.26 1.96 17.63
C SER A 187 -12.75 2.09 17.38
N ARG A 188 -13.38 0.96 17.01
CA ARG A 188 -14.85 0.82 16.92
C ARG A 188 -15.31 -0.48 17.55
N ASN A 189 -16.49 -0.44 18.16
CA ASN A 189 -17.12 -1.60 18.78
C ASN A 189 -18.31 -2.06 17.93
N PHE A 190 -18.37 -3.37 17.67
CA PHE A 190 -19.47 -4.01 16.96
C PHE A 190 -20.05 -5.12 17.82
N SER A 191 -21.35 -5.08 18.09
CA SER A 191 -22.05 -6.09 18.87
C SER A 191 -22.75 -7.09 17.97
N PHE A 192 -22.57 -8.37 18.27
CA PHE A 192 -23.10 -9.48 17.51
C PHE A 192 -24.09 -10.27 18.34
N GLY A 193 -25.19 -10.68 17.72
CA GLY A 193 -26.20 -11.56 18.30
C GLY A 193 -25.96 -13.03 17.94
N SER A 194 -26.99 -13.68 17.37
CA SER A 194 -26.85 -15.05 16.85
C SER A 194 -25.84 -15.12 15.72
N PRO A 195 -25.06 -16.19 15.60
CA PRO A 195 -24.05 -16.32 14.55
C PRO A 195 -24.71 -16.39 13.17
N THR A 196 -24.19 -15.61 12.23
CA THR A 196 -24.58 -15.67 10.81
C THR A 196 -23.37 -16.06 9.98
N PRO A 197 -23.50 -17.04 9.04
CA PRO A 197 -22.40 -17.45 8.22
C PRO A 197 -21.87 -16.31 7.36
N PHE A 198 -20.54 -16.15 7.29
CA PHE A 198 -19.86 -15.15 6.47
C PHE A 198 -20.30 -13.71 6.74
N GLN A 199 -20.59 -13.41 8.00
CA GLN A 199 -21.00 -12.07 8.41
C GLN A 199 -19.92 -11.05 8.06
N THR A 200 -20.34 -9.90 7.50
CA THR A 200 -19.48 -8.79 7.15
C THR A 200 -19.82 -7.55 7.97
N ILE A 201 -18.81 -6.75 8.24
CA ILE A 201 -18.94 -5.41 8.81
C ILE A 201 -18.08 -4.45 7.99
N GLU A 202 -18.42 -3.20 8.00
CA GLU A 202 -17.73 -2.15 7.24
C GLU A 202 -17.25 -1.06 8.19
N ILE A 203 -16.01 -0.62 7.94
CA ILE A 203 -15.40 0.51 8.62
C ILE A 203 -15.19 1.59 7.57
N GLU A 204 -15.94 2.67 7.70
CA GLU A 204 -15.76 3.88 6.90
C GLU A 204 -14.81 4.81 7.66
N SER A 205 -13.68 5.10 7.05
CA SER A 205 -12.70 6.05 7.56
C SER A 205 -11.83 6.53 6.41
N ASP A 206 -11.55 7.81 6.36
CA ASP A 206 -10.54 8.34 5.46
C ASP A 206 -9.16 7.86 5.90
N ASP A 207 -8.26 7.71 4.93
CA ASP A 207 -6.85 7.32 5.15
C ASP A 207 -6.65 6.06 6.01
N ILE A 208 -7.48 5.02 5.76
CA ILE A 208 -7.35 3.74 6.46
C ILE A 208 -6.10 3.00 5.96
N ILE A 209 -5.25 2.58 6.91
CA ILE A 209 -4.03 1.84 6.61
C ILE A 209 -4.28 0.33 6.72
N GLY A 210 -4.90 -0.11 7.82
CA GLY A 210 -5.17 -1.52 8.07
C GLY A 210 -5.72 -1.78 9.47
N ILE A 211 -5.95 -3.05 9.78
CA ILE A 211 -6.41 -3.48 11.10
C ILE A 211 -5.20 -3.75 11.99
N LEU A 212 -5.19 -3.17 13.18
CA LEU A 212 -4.17 -3.46 14.20
C LEU A 212 -4.48 -4.76 14.94
N ASP A 213 -5.67 -4.87 15.50
CA ASP A 213 -6.18 -6.08 16.11
C ASP A 213 -7.71 -6.06 16.27
N ILE A 214 -8.26 -7.26 16.52
CA ILE A 214 -9.66 -7.46 16.88
C ILE A 214 -9.70 -8.33 18.12
N ILE A 215 -10.36 -7.84 19.17
CA ILE A 215 -10.49 -8.54 20.47
C ILE A 215 -11.97 -8.66 20.80
N ASP A 216 -12.41 -9.84 21.21
CA ASP A 216 -13.77 -10.06 21.66
C ASP A 216 -13.98 -9.70 23.16
N SER A 217 -15.23 -9.65 23.61
CA SER A 217 -15.58 -9.32 25.00
C SER A 217 -15.00 -10.31 26.03
N ASP A 218 -14.59 -11.50 25.60
CA ASP A 218 -13.96 -12.52 26.45
C ASP A 218 -12.42 -12.40 26.46
N GLY A 219 -11.87 -11.42 25.75
CA GLY A 219 -10.44 -11.18 25.64
C GLY A 219 -9.72 -12.05 24.61
N ASN A 220 -10.43 -12.80 23.76
CA ASN A 220 -9.81 -13.59 22.71
C ASN A 220 -9.47 -12.73 21.51
N LYS A 221 -8.26 -12.95 20.97
CA LYS A 221 -7.78 -12.31 19.75
C LYS A 221 -8.31 -13.02 18.51
N TRP A 222 -8.76 -12.23 17.52
CA TRP A 222 -9.08 -12.66 16.18
C TRP A 222 -7.90 -12.37 15.26
N TYR A 223 -7.63 -13.29 14.32
CA TYR A 223 -6.44 -13.23 13.47
C TYR A 223 -6.83 -12.90 12.03
N GLU A 224 -6.12 -11.95 11.45
CA GLU A 224 -6.25 -11.66 10.03
C GLU A 224 -5.61 -12.76 9.20
N VAL A 225 -6.29 -13.16 8.14
CA VAL A 225 -5.83 -14.15 7.17
C VAL A 225 -6.07 -13.65 5.75
N ASP A 226 -5.26 -14.13 4.81
CA ASP A 226 -5.43 -13.75 3.41
C ASP A 226 -6.76 -14.24 2.81
N TYR A 227 -7.19 -15.41 3.24
CA TYR A 227 -8.47 -16.03 2.87
C TYR A 227 -9.00 -16.91 4.02
N LEU A 228 -10.32 -16.96 4.19
CA LEU A 228 -10.95 -17.62 5.34
C LEU A 228 -10.65 -19.12 5.47
N ALA A 229 -10.26 -19.81 4.38
CA ALA A 229 -9.86 -21.22 4.44
C ALA A 229 -8.45 -21.43 5.00
N GLN A 230 -7.66 -20.36 5.22
CA GLN A 230 -6.33 -20.45 5.83
C GLN A 230 -6.48 -20.72 7.34
N GLU A 231 -6.14 -21.92 7.77
CA GLU A 231 -6.26 -22.34 9.17
C GLU A 231 -5.05 -21.99 10.03
N MET A 232 -3.90 -21.80 9.41
CA MET A 232 -2.61 -21.61 10.07
C MET A 232 -2.12 -20.20 9.90
N VAL A 233 -1.69 -19.59 11.00
CA VAL A 233 -1.00 -18.30 11.02
C VAL A 233 0.34 -18.45 11.74
N TYR A 234 1.31 -17.63 11.34
CA TYR A 234 2.56 -17.51 12.09
C TYR A 234 2.34 -16.52 13.23
N ASP A 235 2.62 -16.95 14.45
CA ASP A 235 2.53 -16.16 15.67
C ASP A 235 3.91 -16.03 16.31
N ASN A 236 4.27 -14.82 16.74
CA ASN A 236 5.54 -14.54 17.40
C ASN A 236 5.39 -14.68 18.89
N ILE A 237 6.06 -15.65 19.48
CA ILE A 237 6.05 -15.90 20.92
C ILE A 237 7.39 -15.47 21.51
N LYS A 238 7.37 -14.76 22.63
CA LYS A 238 8.61 -14.39 23.33
C LYS A 238 9.40 -15.64 23.71
N ASN A 239 10.70 -15.61 23.44
CA ASN A 239 11.61 -16.66 23.88
C ASN A 239 11.86 -16.51 25.39
N THR A 240 11.12 -17.28 26.17
CA THR A 240 11.19 -17.33 27.63
C THR A 240 11.29 -18.75 28.10
N ASN A 241 11.78 -18.95 29.32
CA ASN A 241 11.88 -20.31 29.90
C ASN A 241 10.51 -21.04 29.98
N THR A 242 9.42 -20.29 30.03
CA THR A 242 8.06 -20.85 30.02
C THR A 242 7.63 -21.33 28.64
N ASN A 243 8.04 -20.62 27.61
CA ASN A 243 7.63 -20.90 26.22
C ASN A 243 8.56 -21.93 25.54
N ASP A 244 9.86 -21.79 25.74
CA ASP A 244 10.86 -22.75 25.26
C ASP A 244 12.04 -22.86 26.23
N PRO A 245 12.01 -23.81 27.17
CA PRO A 245 13.09 -24.00 28.13
C PRO A 245 14.46 -24.38 27.50
N ASN A 246 14.43 -24.96 26.29
CA ASN A 246 15.65 -25.45 25.65
C ASN A 246 16.44 -24.36 24.93
N ASN A 247 15.73 -23.33 24.42
CA ASN A 247 16.35 -22.25 23.62
C ASN A 247 16.34 -20.89 24.35
N VAL A 248 15.98 -20.87 25.64
CA VAL A 248 16.00 -19.64 26.43
C VAL A 248 17.38 -19.00 26.57
N SER A 249 18.45 -19.81 26.47
CA SER A 249 19.83 -19.32 26.47
C SER A 249 20.15 -18.38 25.33
N ASP A 250 19.40 -18.53 24.22
CA ASP A 250 19.60 -17.74 23.01
C ASP A 250 18.60 -16.56 22.93
N SER A 251 17.88 -16.26 24.00
CA SER A 251 16.87 -15.19 24.05
C SER A 251 17.42 -13.79 23.76
N ASP A 252 18.69 -13.57 24.01
CA ASP A 252 19.36 -12.29 23.72
C ASP A 252 19.61 -12.12 22.20
N ASP A 253 19.85 -13.22 21.48
CA ASP A 253 20.06 -13.22 20.04
C ASP A 253 18.78 -13.52 19.26
N VAL A 254 17.87 -14.30 19.83
CA VAL A 254 16.58 -14.69 19.25
C VAL A 254 15.45 -14.41 20.26
N PRO A 255 15.02 -13.16 20.39
CA PRO A 255 14.03 -12.78 21.42
C PRO A 255 12.63 -13.32 21.15
N TYR A 256 12.32 -13.71 19.93
CA TYR A 256 11.02 -14.26 19.53
C TYR A 256 11.15 -15.59 18.79
N LEU A 257 10.26 -16.50 19.13
CA LEU A 257 10.09 -17.80 18.47
C LEU A 257 8.91 -17.70 17.50
N LEU A 258 9.11 -18.14 16.26
CA LEU A 258 8.06 -18.20 15.26
C LEU A 258 7.30 -19.52 15.41
N GLN A 259 6.04 -19.46 15.79
CA GLN A 259 5.17 -20.62 15.97
C GLN A 259 4.07 -20.64 14.90
N LEU A 260 3.83 -21.82 14.32
CA LEU A 260 2.68 -22.06 13.47
C LEU A 260 1.47 -22.42 14.36
N LYS A 261 0.45 -21.58 14.34
CA LYS A 261 -0.74 -21.71 15.19
C LYS A 261 -1.98 -21.94 14.32
N LYS A 262 -2.76 -22.96 14.68
CA LYS A 262 -4.09 -23.18 14.11
C LYS A 262 -5.09 -22.25 14.79
N VAL A 263 -5.77 -21.39 14.00
CA VAL A 263 -6.70 -20.38 14.50
C VAL A 263 -8.10 -20.61 13.95
N GLN A 264 -9.10 -20.64 14.85
CA GLN A 264 -10.51 -20.71 14.49
C GLN A 264 -11.12 -19.30 14.38
N ARG A 265 -10.71 -18.37 15.28
CA ARG A 265 -11.11 -16.96 15.26
C ARG A 265 -10.29 -16.22 14.24
N ARG A 266 -10.80 -16.11 13.03
CA ARG A 266 -10.11 -15.47 11.92
C ARG A 266 -11.06 -14.64 11.05
N PHE A 267 -10.51 -13.64 10.41
CA PHE A 267 -11.22 -12.74 9.51
C PHE A 267 -10.36 -12.41 8.30
N ALA A 268 -11.00 -12.02 7.21
CA ALA A 268 -10.33 -11.50 6.04
C ALA A 268 -10.78 -10.06 5.79
N THR A 269 -9.87 -9.22 5.33
CA THR A 269 -10.12 -7.81 5.02
C THR A 269 -10.18 -7.58 3.52
N ARG A 270 -11.06 -6.67 3.09
CA ARG A 270 -11.19 -6.21 1.71
C ARG A 270 -11.50 -4.72 1.67
N LEU A 271 -10.84 -3.99 0.78
CA LEU A 271 -11.28 -2.64 0.44
C LEU A 271 -12.45 -2.72 -0.56
N ILE A 272 -13.54 -2.04 -0.27
CA ILE A 272 -14.69 -1.88 -1.19
C ILE A 272 -14.57 -0.56 -1.94
N SER A 273 -14.02 0.45 -1.28
CA SER A 273 -13.72 1.77 -1.84
C SER A 273 -12.45 2.33 -1.20
N GLU A 274 -12.00 3.50 -1.63
CA GLU A 274 -10.84 4.20 -1.07
C GLU A 274 -10.95 4.43 0.44
N SER A 275 -12.17 4.62 0.97
CA SER A 275 -12.43 4.94 2.38
C SER A 275 -13.19 3.86 3.14
N THR A 276 -13.49 2.69 2.53
CA THR A 276 -14.29 1.65 3.15
C THR A 276 -13.55 0.32 3.18
N LEU A 277 -13.25 -0.14 4.39
CA LEU A 277 -12.70 -1.46 4.65
C LEU A 277 -13.79 -2.41 5.12
N GLN A 278 -13.99 -3.50 4.41
CA GLN A 278 -14.88 -4.58 4.81
C GLN A 278 -14.09 -5.68 5.51
N ILE A 279 -14.64 -6.15 6.63
CA ILE A 279 -14.12 -7.29 7.40
C ILE A 279 -15.13 -8.42 7.28
N GLN A 280 -14.69 -9.58 6.81
CA GLN A 280 -15.51 -10.77 6.67
C GLN A 280 -15.07 -11.85 7.67
N PHE A 281 -16.03 -12.40 8.41
CA PHE A 281 -15.83 -13.48 9.38
C PHE A 281 -16.16 -14.82 8.77
N GLY A 282 -15.86 -15.89 9.51
CA GLY A 282 -16.11 -17.26 9.08
C GLY A 282 -17.59 -17.67 9.14
N ALA A 283 -17.83 -18.96 8.90
CA ALA A 283 -19.16 -19.54 8.85
C ALA A 283 -19.49 -20.46 10.04
N GLY A 284 -18.50 -20.84 10.87
CA GLY A 284 -18.66 -21.76 11.98
C GLY A 284 -19.48 -21.17 13.12
N ASN A 285 -20.26 -22.01 13.80
CA ASN A 285 -20.99 -21.63 15.00
C ASN A 285 -20.14 -21.97 16.26
N PRO A 286 -19.70 -20.99 17.07
CA PRO A 286 -18.88 -21.27 18.24
C PRO A 286 -19.63 -22.03 19.36
N ASN A 287 -20.96 -22.02 19.33
CA ASN A 287 -21.80 -22.69 20.33
C ASN A 287 -22.07 -24.17 20.03
N ASN A 288 -21.86 -24.59 18.77
CA ASN A 288 -21.89 -25.99 18.39
C ASN A 288 -20.45 -26.45 18.26
N THR A 289 -20.10 -27.48 19.06
CA THR A 289 -18.87 -28.24 18.80
C THR A 289 -18.82 -28.54 17.31
N ASP A 290 -17.72 -28.16 16.66
CA ASP A 290 -17.45 -28.59 15.30
C ASP A 290 -17.73 -30.09 15.23
N GLU A 291 -18.85 -30.45 14.65
CA GLU A 291 -18.94 -31.75 14.07
C GLU A 291 -17.94 -31.74 12.93
N LEU A 292 -16.70 -32.07 13.26
CA LEU A 292 -15.77 -32.56 12.28
C LEU A 292 -16.61 -33.45 11.37
N ILE A 293 -16.61 -33.14 10.05
CA ILE A 293 -17.06 -34.12 9.06
C ILE A 293 -16.02 -35.25 9.04
N THR A 294 -15.82 -35.86 10.20
CA THR A 294 -15.26 -37.18 10.30
C THR A 294 -16.38 -38.06 9.82
N PRO A 295 -16.20 -38.79 8.71
CA PRO A 295 -17.18 -39.78 8.33
C PRO A 295 -17.42 -40.64 9.59
N ASN A 296 -18.64 -40.59 10.11
CA ASN A 296 -19.02 -41.44 11.22
C ASN A 296 -18.57 -42.84 10.81
N PRO A 297 -17.75 -43.55 11.63
CA PRO A 297 -17.29 -44.90 11.32
C PRO A 297 -18.42 -45.84 10.89
N ASN A 298 -19.65 -45.57 11.36
CA ASN A 298 -20.85 -46.26 10.95
C ASN A 298 -21.33 -45.94 9.53
N ASN A 299 -20.85 -44.84 8.93
CA ASN A 299 -21.16 -44.42 7.54
C ASN A 299 -20.10 -44.90 6.53
N VAL A 300 -18.97 -45.42 6.97
CA VAL A 300 -17.92 -45.99 6.11
C VAL A 300 -18.37 -47.35 5.52
N GLY A 301 -19.46 -47.91 6.04
CA GLY A 301 -20.13 -49.10 5.49
C GLY A 301 -20.99 -48.85 4.24
N ILE A 302 -20.78 -47.74 3.50
CA ILE A 302 -21.44 -47.46 2.20
C ILE A 302 -21.06 -48.57 1.22
N GLY A 303 -21.99 -49.48 0.97
CA GLY A 303 -21.77 -50.68 0.16
C GLY A 303 -22.17 -51.96 0.94
N LEU A 304 -22.42 -51.88 2.23
CA LEU A 304 -23.03 -52.95 2.96
C LEU A 304 -24.55 -52.91 2.79
N PRO A 305 -25.20 -54.06 2.48
CA PRO A 305 -26.60 -54.11 2.00
C PRO A 305 -27.68 -53.70 3.02
N PHE A 306 -27.31 -53.32 4.25
CA PHE A 306 -28.27 -53.11 5.32
C PHE A 306 -28.33 -51.68 5.90
N GLU A 307 -27.60 -50.72 5.34
CA GLU A 307 -27.52 -49.35 5.89
C GLU A 307 -27.97 -48.26 4.91
N LYS A 308 -29.27 -48.28 4.61
CA LYS A 308 -29.83 -47.34 3.60
C LYS A 308 -30.08 -45.92 4.09
N ASP A 309 -30.17 -45.67 5.40
CA ASP A 309 -30.73 -44.41 5.89
C ASP A 309 -29.72 -43.43 6.52
N LYS A 310 -28.43 -43.78 6.58
CA LYS A 310 -27.45 -42.96 7.31
C LYS A 310 -26.83 -41.85 6.48
N LEU A 311 -26.91 -41.92 5.16
CA LEU A 311 -26.43 -40.86 4.26
C LEU A 311 -27.28 -39.57 4.31
N THR A 312 -28.57 -39.70 4.58
CA THR A 312 -29.50 -38.56 4.67
C THR A 312 -29.36 -37.79 5.99
N THR A 313 -28.85 -38.43 7.04
CA THR A 313 -28.65 -37.79 8.37
C THR A 313 -27.27 -37.14 8.49
N ALA A 314 -26.26 -37.59 7.73
CA ALA A 314 -24.90 -37.05 7.74
C ALA A 314 -24.73 -35.80 6.85
N TYR A 315 -25.65 -35.61 5.92
CA TYR A 315 -25.60 -34.49 4.97
C TYR A 315 -26.81 -33.58 5.17
N SER A 316 -26.81 -32.81 6.25
CA SER A 316 -27.76 -31.71 6.37
C SER A 316 -27.18 -30.48 5.66
N PRO A 317 -27.85 -29.91 4.63
CA PRO A 317 -27.43 -28.66 3.99
C PRO A 317 -27.32 -27.50 5.01
N THR A 318 -28.03 -27.59 6.13
CA THR A 318 -27.96 -26.62 7.23
C THR A 318 -26.63 -26.69 7.98
N ASN A 319 -26.02 -27.87 8.14
CA ASN A 319 -24.72 -27.99 8.78
C ASN A 319 -23.56 -27.56 7.88
N PHE A 320 -23.77 -27.60 6.57
CA PHE A 320 -22.78 -27.11 5.60
C PHE A 320 -22.58 -25.58 5.66
N LEU A 321 -23.61 -24.84 6.03
CA LEU A 321 -23.56 -23.38 6.18
C LEU A 321 -22.78 -22.91 7.42
N TYR A 322 -22.59 -23.78 8.42
CA TYR A 322 -21.91 -23.47 9.68
C TYR A 322 -20.64 -24.30 9.88
N THR A 323 -19.89 -24.51 8.83
CA THR A 323 -18.63 -25.28 8.92
C THR A 323 -17.50 -24.45 9.52
N GLY A 324 -16.78 -25.02 10.48
CA GLY A 324 -15.57 -24.43 11.06
C GLY A 324 -14.37 -24.37 10.11
N THR A 325 -14.47 -24.98 8.94
CA THR A 325 -13.41 -24.97 7.90
C THR A 325 -13.01 -23.56 7.48
N TYR A 326 -13.95 -22.62 7.50
CA TYR A 326 -13.70 -21.21 7.14
C TYR A 326 -13.54 -20.31 8.39
N GLY A 327 -13.33 -20.87 9.56
CA GLY A 327 -13.33 -20.15 10.82
C GLY A 327 -14.73 -19.96 11.39
N ILE A 328 -14.80 -19.44 12.61
CA ILE A 328 -16.07 -19.19 13.31
C ILE A 328 -16.63 -17.82 12.98
N SER A 329 -17.95 -17.67 13.12
CA SER A 329 -18.64 -16.38 13.08
C SER A 329 -18.72 -15.80 14.49
N PRO A 330 -18.63 -14.47 14.69
CA PRO A 330 -18.88 -13.83 15.98
C PRO A 330 -20.31 -14.15 16.46
N SER A 331 -20.45 -14.50 17.73
CA SER A 331 -21.75 -14.86 18.32
C SER A 331 -21.84 -14.37 19.75
N SER A 332 -22.92 -13.67 20.08
CA SER A 332 -23.22 -13.15 21.43
C SER A 332 -22.03 -12.45 22.09
N THR A 333 -21.26 -11.69 21.31
CA THR A 333 -20.05 -11.00 21.73
C THR A 333 -19.99 -9.59 21.16
N THR A 334 -19.20 -8.73 21.78
CA THR A 334 -18.84 -7.43 21.21
C THR A 334 -17.38 -7.48 20.81
N LEU A 335 -17.11 -7.20 19.54
CA LEU A 335 -15.74 -7.09 19.02
C LEU A 335 -15.29 -5.65 19.12
N THR A 336 -14.16 -5.44 19.77
CA THR A 336 -13.41 -4.17 19.73
C THR A 336 -12.39 -4.28 18.61
N ILE A 337 -12.55 -3.45 17.58
CA ILE A 337 -11.67 -3.41 16.42
C ILE A 337 -10.81 -2.17 16.56
N ARG A 338 -9.49 -2.37 16.67
CA ARG A 338 -8.50 -1.29 16.59
C ARG A 338 -7.90 -1.29 15.20
N TYR A 339 -7.88 -0.15 14.57
CA TYR A 339 -7.39 0.03 13.22
C TYR A 339 -6.52 1.28 13.12
N LEU A 340 -5.64 1.28 12.13
CA LEU A 340 -4.69 2.33 11.87
C LEU A 340 -5.24 3.28 10.81
N THR A 341 -5.18 4.57 11.09
CA THR A 341 -5.55 5.66 10.16
C THR A 341 -4.42 6.68 10.07
N GLY A 342 -4.38 7.46 9.02
CA GLY A 342 -3.33 8.44 8.74
C GLY A 342 -2.46 7.98 7.57
N GLY A 343 -1.18 8.29 7.61
CA GLY A 343 -0.30 7.99 6.47
C GLY A 343 -0.44 9.02 5.34
N GLY A 344 -0.30 8.54 4.12
CA GLY A 344 -0.33 9.40 2.94
C GLY A 344 0.97 10.19 2.71
N VAL A 345 1.01 10.93 1.61
CA VAL A 345 2.21 11.67 1.18
C VAL A 345 2.63 12.75 2.20
N SER A 346 1.67 13.34 2.91
CA SER A 346 1.93 14.36 3.95
C SER A 346 2.72 13.84 5.15
N SER A 347 2.73 12.53 5.34
CA SER A 347 3.48 11.88 6.44
C SER A 347 4.96 11.64 6.12
N ASN A 348 5.41 11.96 4.91
CA ASN A 348 6.83 11.91 4.54
C ASN A 348 7.53 13.17 5.09
N ILE A 349 7.91 13.14 6.34
CA ILE A 349 8.51 14.26 7.07
C ILE A 349 10.04 14.29 6.93
N PRO A 350 10.68 15.47 7.02
CA PRO A 350 12.13 15.59 6.95
C PRO A 350 12.81 15.01 8.21
N SER A 351 14.13 14.85 8.13
CA SER A 351 14.94 14.45 9.29
C SER A 351 14.90 15.50 10.40
N GLY A 352 14.89 15.06 11.67
CA GLY A 352 14.89 15.92 12.85
C GLY A 352 13.52 16.53 13.21
N ASP A 353 12.44 16.15 12.54
CA ASP A 353 11.10 16.67 12.79
C ASP A 353 10.38 15.98 13.94
N LEU A 354 10.62 14.69 14.16
CA LEU A 354 10.05 13.95 15.30
C LEU A 354 10.77 14.34 16.59
N SER A 355 10.07 15.04 17.47
CA SER A 355 10.68 15.60 18.68
C SER A 355 9.91 15.35 19.97
N SER A 356 8.64 14.94 19.89
CA SER A 356 7.78 14.74 21.05
C SER A 356 7.31 13.30 21.13
N LEU A 357 7.70 12.60 22.21
CA LEU A 357 7.25 11.24 22.52
C LEU A 357 6.12 11.29 23.54
N ASP A 358 5.03 10.56 23.28
CA ASP A 358 4.03 10.28 24.31
C ASP A 358 4.61 9.27 25.31
N THR A 359 4.83 9.74 26.52
CA THR A 359 5.42 8.98 27.62
C THR A 359 4.39 8.24 28.47
N GLY A 360 3.11 8.24 28.08
CA GLY A 360 2.04 7.56 28.83
C GLY A 360 2.27 6.07 29.03
N ASN A 361 3.00 5.43 28.12
CA ASN A 361 3.36 4.00 28.16
C ASN A 361 4.82 3.76 28.64
N ALA A 362 5.50 4.79 29.17
CA ALA A 362 6.85 4.65 29.71
C ALA A 362 6.81 4.29 31.20
N VAL A 363 7.48 3.21 31.58
CA VAL A 363 7.49 2.71 32.96
C VAL A 363 8.90 2.36 33.41
N PHE A 364 9.16 2.53 34.70
CA PHE A 364 10.36 1.98 35.32
C PHE A 364 10.12 0.51 35.68
N ASN A 365 11.12 -0.31 35.47
CA ASN A 365 11.06 -1.72 35.84
C ASN A 365 11.26 -1.92 37.38
N ASN A 366 11.81 -0.92 38.08
CA ASN A 366 12.05 -1.00 39.49
C ASN A 366 11.14 0.00 40.25
N ILE A 367 10.55 -0.45 41.37
CA ILE A 367 9.62 0.33 42.20
C ILE A 367 10.27 1.10 43.35
N ASN A 368 11.52 0.79 43.73
CA ASN A 368 12.21 1.41 44.87
C ASN A 368 13.20 2.48 44.41
N LEU A 369 12.74 3.48 43.64
CA LEU A 369 13.57 4.53 43.09
C LEU A 369 13.45 5.83 43.89
N ASN A 370 14.54 6.61 43.93
CA ASN A 370 14.46 7.98 44.43
C ASN A 370 13.59 8.82 43.50
N SER A 371 12.51 9.40 44.04
CA SER A 371 11.50 10.10 43.24
C SER A 371 12.06 11.31 42.49
N THR A 372 13.00 12.06 43.09
CA THR A 372 13.60 13.23 42.42
C THR A 372 14.43 12.82 41.21
N THR A 373 15.27 11.78 41.38
CA THR A 373 16.09 11.25 40.29
C THR A 373 15.21 10.58 39.22
N ALA A 374 14.20 9.83 39.61
CA ALA A 374 13.26 9.20 38.70
C ALA A 374 12.51 10.23 37.84
N ASN A 375 12.01 11.31 38.43
CA ASN A 375 11.34 12.38 37.69
C ASN A 375 12.28 13.08 36.71
N TYR A 376 13.52 13.34 37.11
CA TYR A 376 14.52 13.92 36.21
C TYR A 376 14.79 13.02 35.02
N ILE A 377 14.98 11.71 35.24
CA ILE A 377 15.26 10.74 34.21
C ILE A 377 14.06 10.60 33.27
N PHE A 378 12.84 10.54 33.80
CA PHE A 378 11.63 10.50 33.01
C PHE A 378 11.51 11.73 32.09
N SER A 379 11.86 12.92 32.59
CA SER A 379 11.88 14.14 31.78
C SER A 379 13.05 14.24 30.80
N SER A 380 14.06 13.36 30.93
CA SER A 380 15.20 13.32 30.01
C SER A 380 15.00 12.51 28.75
N ILE A 381 13.82 11.85 28.61
CA ILE A 381 13.49 11.11 27.41
C ILE A 381 13.41 12.09 26.23
N ALA A 382 14.13 11.77 25.17
CA ALA A 382 14.09 12.51 23.93
C ALA A 382 14.02 11.55 22.75
N VAL A 383 13.43 12.01 21.67
CA VAL A 383 13.30 11.26 20.42
C VAL A 383 13.71 12.16 19.26
N THR A 384 14.30 11.57 18.24
CA THR A 384 14.56 12.23 16.96
C THR A 384 14.57 11.20 15.84
N ASN A 385 14.31 11.65 14.62
CA ASN A 385 14.51 10.86 13.42
C ASN A 385 15.75 11.38 12.68
N PRO A 386 16.84 10.61 12.61
CA PRO A 386 18.06 11.02 11.92
C PRO A 386 17.88 11.09 10.40
N GLU A 387 16.97 10.29 9.86
CA GLU A 387 16.62 10.23 8.44
C GLU A 387 15.20 10.75 8.21
N ALA A 388 14.91 11.17 6.98
CA ALA A 388 13.55 11.53 6.60
C ALA A 388 12.65 10.29 6.58
N ALA A 389 11.38 10.46 6.94
CA ALA A 389 10.38 9.42 6.77
C ALA A 389 10.02 9.29 5.29
N ASP A 390 9.82 8.06 4.81
CA ASP A 390 9.44 7.77 3.43
C ASP A 390 8.40 6.64 3.35
N GLY A 391 7.88 6.40 2.14
CA GLY A 391 6.91 5.33 1.90
C GLY A 391 5.45 5.72 2.15
N GLY A 392 5.20 6.95 2.63
CA GLY A 392 3.85 7.48 2.73
C GLY A 392 3.28 7.78 1.33
N GLN A 393 2.15 7.18 0.99
CA GLN A 393 1.52 7.29 -0.32
C GLN A 393 0.00 7.20 -0.20
N SER A 394 -0.72 7.83 -1.11
CA SER A 394 -2.16 7.60 -1.26
C SER A 394 -2.45 6.17 -1.72
N GLY A 395 -3.64 5.68 -1.48
CA GLY A 395 -4.09 4.38 -2.00
C GLY A 395 -4.04 4.31 -3.54
N ASP A 396 -4.21 3.12 -4.09
CA ASP A 396 -4.19 2.90 -5.53
C ASP A 396 -5.30 3.69 -6.22
N THR A 397 -4.96 4.39 -7.28
CA THR A 397 -5.94 5.01 -8.17
C THR A 397 -6.71 3.96 -8.97
N VAL A 398 -7.90 4.30 -9.45
CA VAL A 398 -8.75 3.41 -10.28
C VAL A 398 -7.98 2.81 -11.46
N GLU A 399 -7.10 3.58 -12.08
CA GLU A 399 -6.31 3.09 -13.21
C GLU A 399 -5.17 2.16 -12.79
N GLU A 400 -4.53 2.41 -11.67
CA GLU A 400 -3.52 1.51 -11.10
C GLU A 400 -4.12 0.18 -10.69
N ILE A 401 -5.30 0.18 -10.03
CA ILE A 401 -6.03 -1.05 -9.72
C ILE A 401 -6.28 -1.85 -10.99
N ARG A 402 -6.72 -1.18 -12.07
CA ARG A 402 -6.99 -1.81 -13.36
C ARG A 402 -5.75 -2.49 -13.95
N GLN A 403 -4.65 -1.78 -14.03
CA GLN A 403 -3.40 -2.28 -14.61
C GLN A 403 -2.78 -3.39 -13.75
N ASN A 404 -2.74 -3.20 -12.44
CA ASN A 404 -2.20 -4.17 -11.50
C ASN A 404 -3.03 -5.46 -11.46
N THR A 405 -4.36 -5.36 -11.59
CA THR A 405 -5.25 -6.52 -11.68
C THR A 405 -4.94 -7.37 -12.91
N ILE A 406 -4.80 -6.74 -14.08
CA ILE A 406 -4.48 -7.46 -15.33
C ILE A 406 -3.13 -8.18 -15.20
N SER A 407 -2.13 -7.52 -14.61
CA SER A 407 -0.81 -8.12 -14.38
C SER A 407 -0.85 -9.27 -13.37
N SER A 408 -1.67 -9.16 -12.32
CA SER A 408 -1.82 -10.18 -11.28
C SER A 408 -2.40 -11.50 -11.80
N ILE A 409 -3.30 -11.46 -12.81
CA ILE A 409 -3.87 -12.66 -13.45
C ILE A 409 -2.76 -13.58 -14.00
N ALA A 410 -1.74 -12.99 -14.62
CA ALA A 410 -0.65 -13.75 -15.24
C ALA A 410 0.27 -14.43 -14.20
N ALA A 411 0.42 -13.83 -13.02
CA ALA A 411 1.40 -14.23 -12.01
C ALA A 411 0.93 -15.39 -11.10
N GLN A 412 -0.36 -15.70 -10.99
CA GLN A 412 -0.93 -16.77 -10.14
C GLN A 412 -0.35 -16.80 -8.71
N GLN A 413 -0.13 -15.65 -8.10
CA GLN A 413 0.50 -15.49 -6.78
C GLN A 413 1.96 -15.99 -6.65
N ARG A 414 2.63 -16.27 -7.75
CA ARG A 414 4.07 -16.60 -7.78
C ARG A 414 4.79 -15.62 -8.69
N SER A 415 5.98 -15.21 -8.28
CA SER A 415 6.84 -14.39 -9.11
C SER A 415 7.68 -15.30 -9.99
N VAL A 416 7.29 -15.44 -11.26
CA VAL A 416 7.97 -16.29 -12.25
C VAL A 416 8.69 -15.44 -13.29
N THR A 417 8.07 -14.33 -13.70
CA THR A 417 8.62 -13.35 -14.63
C THR A 417 9.20 -12.15 -13.90
N LEU A 418 10.01 -11.34 -14.57
CA LEU A 418 10.52 -10.08 -14.00
C LEU A 418 9.37 -9.12 -13.66
N ASP A 419 8.35 -9.09 -14.49
CA ASP A 419 7.16 -8.26 -14.28
C ASP A 419 6.38 -8.67 -13.02
N ASP A 420 6.32 -9.98 -12.71
CA ASP A 420 5.67 -10.46 -11.48
C ASP A 420 6.35 -9.90 -10.23
N TYR A 421 7.67 -9.84 -10.22
CA TYR A 421 8.41 -9.24 -9.10
C TYR A 421 8.14 -7.75 -8.96
N MET A 422 8.03 -7.01 -10.08
CA MET A 422 7.68 -5.58 -10.05
C MET A 422 6.27 -5.37 -9.50
N VAL A 423 5.29 -6.13 -9.99
CA VAL A 423 3.91 -6.05 -9.50
C VAL A 423 3.84 -6.39 -8.01
N ARG A 424 4.54 -7.43 -7.57
CA ARG A 424 4.59 -7.79 -6.15
C ARG A 424 5.28 -6.72 -5.29
N ALA A 425 6.38 -6.15 -5.76
CA ALA A 425 7.04 -5.06 -5.05
C ALA A 425 6.11 -3.85 -4.88
N LEU A 426 5.36 -3.51 -5.92
CA LEU A 426 4.37 -2.45 -5.90
C LEU A 426 3.10 -2.80 -5.10
N SER A 427 2.81 -4.08 -4.85
CA SER A 427 1.65 -4.54 -4.08
C SER A 427 1.98 -4.89 -2.61
N MET A 428 3.13 -4.50 -2.11
CA MET A 428 3.45 -4.67 -0.69
C MET A 428 2.42 -3.93 0.19
N PRO A 429 1.89 -4.57 1.25
CA PRO A 429 0.95 -3.92 2.15
C PRO A 429 1.51 -2.61 2.70
N SER A 430 0.68 -1.59 2.75
CA SER A 430 1.06 -0.22 3.09
C SER A 430 1.57 -0.05 4.52
N GLU A 431 1.23 -0.96 5.42
CA GLU A 431 1.76 -1.00 6.79
C GLU A 431 3.29 -1.24 6.84
N TYR A 432 3.87 -1.84 5.80
CA TYR A 432 5.31 -2.06 5.67
C TYR A 432 6.03 -0.98 4.86
N GLY A 433 5.29 0.07 4.45
CA GLY A 433 5.74 1.13 3.55
C GLY A 433 5.40 0.86 2.08
N THR A 434 5.48 1.88 1.26
CA THR A 434 5.14 1.79 -0.16
C THR A 434 6.34 2.05 -1.05
N VAL A 435 6.40 1.29 -2.13
CA VAL A 435 7.35 1.48 -3.22
C VAL A 435 6.64 2.29 -4.31
N ALA A 436 7.16 3.47 -4.64
CA ALA A 436 6.57 4.33 -5.67
C ALA A 436 6.84 3.81 -7.09
N LYS A 437 8.08 3.40 -7.35
CA LYS A 437 8.49 2.82 -8.64
C LYS A 437 9.42 1.65 -8.40
N ALA A 438 9.29 0.62 -9.22
CA ALA A 438 10.14 -0.56 -9.19
C ALA A 438 10.58 -0.93 -10.61
N TYR A 439 11.80 -1.39 -10.74
CA TYR A 439 12.36 -1.92 -11.98
C TYR A 439 13.28 -3.09 -11.65
N ILE A 440 13.20 -4.19 -12.39
CA ILE A 440 14.00 -5.36 -12.15
C ILE A 440 14.81 -5.73 -13.39
N GLU A 441 16.04 -6.12 -13.17
CA GLU A 441 16.91 -6.60 -14.24
C GLU A 441 17.78 -7.76 -13.78
N LYS A 442 18.20 -8.58 -14.72
CA LYS A 442 19.27 -9.55 -14.49
C LYS A 442 20.61 -8.84 -14.54
N PRO A 443 21.51 -9.11 -13.58
CA PRO A 443 22.85 -8.51 -13.62
C PRO A 443 23.56 -8.90 -14.91
N LYS A 444 24.18 -7.93 -15.57
CA LYS A 444 25.02 -8.18 -16.74
C LYS A 444 26.25 -8.95 -16.28
N LEU A 445 26.45 -10.17 -16.79
CA LEU A 445 27.65 -10.97 -16.56
C LEU A 445 28.85 -10.23 -17.15
N THR A 446 29.68 -9.66 -16.31
CA THR A 446 31.03 -9.28 -16.69
C THR A 446 31.88 -10.54 -16.62
N ASP A 447 32.72 -10.79 -17.61
CA ASP A 447 33.55 -12.01 -17.88
C ASP A 447 34.43 -12.56 -16.73
N LYS A 448 34.29 -12.00 -15.51
CA LYS A 448 35.17 -12.35 -14.37
C LYS A 448 34.44 -12.90 -13.12
N GLN A 449 33.14 -13.00 -13.12
CA GLN A 449 32.38 -13.55 -11.98
C GLN A 449 31.42 -14.63 -12.47
N VAL A 450 31.86 -15.88 -12.36
CA VAL A 450 30.97 -17.04 -12.39
C VAL A 450 30.19 -17.03 -11.07
N SER A 451 29.11 -16.22 -11.01
CA SER A 451 28.16 -16.30 -9.92
C SER A 451 27.29 -17.52 -10.17
N THR A 452 27.42 -18.52 -9.33
CA THR A 452 26.59 -19.74 -9.34
C THR A 452 25.14 -19.50 -8.84
N ILE A 453 24.82 -18.28 -8.43
CA ILE A 453 23.49 -17.89 -7.93
C ILE A 453 22.94 -16.82 -8.86
N GLU A 454 21.80 -17.09 -9.48
CA GLU A 454 21.08 -16.08 -10.25
C GLU A 454 20.52 -15.02 -9.27
N THR A 455 21.19 -13.87 -9.20
CA THR A 455 20.75 -12.73 -8.41
C THR A 455 19.99 -11.78 -9.32
N LEU A 456 18.78 -11.39 -8.93
CA LEU A 456 17.98 -10.37 -9.59
C LEU A 456 18.20 -9.04 -8.88
N ASN A 457 18.50 -7.97 -9.61
CA ASN A 457 18.59 -6.62 -9.07
C ASN A 457 17.21 -5.95 -9.18
N LEU A 458 16.58 -5.70 -8.04
CA LEU A 458 15.35 -4.94 -7.94
C LEU A 458 15.68 -3.49 -7.55
N TRP A 459 15.50 -2.59 -8.51
CA TRP A 459 15.73 -1.15 -8.32
C TRP A 459 14.42 -0.49 -7.90
N VAL A 460 14.45 0.24 -6.81
CA VAL A 460 13.26 0.83 -6.20
C VAL A 460 13.44 2.31 -5.89
N LEU A 461 12.32 3.01 -5.90
CA LEU A 461 12.20 4.41 -5.46
C LEU A 461 11.02 4.53 -4.52
N SER A 462 11.17 5.36 -3.51
CA SER A 462 10.09 5.85 -2.67
C SER A 462 9.70 7.27 -3.09
N GLN A 463 8.71 7.81 -2.42
CA GLN A 463 8.17 9.14 -2.69
C GLN A 463 8.13 9.92 -1.37
N ASN A 464 8.67 11.14 -1.38
CA ASN A 464 8.62 12.00 -0.20
C ASN A 464 7.57 13.12 -0.30
N SER A 465 7.07 13.40 -1.50
CA SER A 465 5.97 14.35 -1.74
C SER A 465 5.26 14.01 -3.03
N SER A 466 4.12 14.63 -3.30
CA SER A 466 3.37 14.42 -4.54
C SER A 466 4.14 14.76 -5.83
N THR A 467 5.29 15.41 -5.70
CA THR A 467 6.09 15.86 -6.86
C THR A 467 7.54 15.40 -6.81
N GLN A 468 7.96 14.63 -5.80
CA GLN A 468 9.37 14.31 -5.58
C GLN A 468 9.60 12.85 -5.24
N PHE A 469 10.52 12.22 -5.95
CA PHE A 469 11.05 10.91 -5.61
C PHE A 469 12.11 11.01 -4.51
N ALA A 470 12.26 9.93 -3.77
CA ALA A 470 13.29 9.75 -2.77
C ALA A 470 13.95 8.36 -2.88
N THR A 471 15.16 8.24 -2.36
CA THR A 471 15.80 6.94 -2.18
C THR A 471 15.16 6.21 -1.02
N PRO A 472 14.79 4.92 -1.15
CA PRO A 472 14.15 4.16 -0.08
C PRO A 472 15.04 3.99 1.13
N THR A 473 14.45 4.07 2.32
CA THR A 473 15.17 3.79 3.57
C THR A 473 15.59 2.32 3.66
N GLN A 474 16.58 2.02 4.50
CA GLN A 474 17.03 0.65 4.73
C GLN A 474 15.91 -0.23 5.32
N THR A 475 15.03 0.36 6.11
CA THR A 475 13.87 -0.31 6.68
C THR A 475 12.90 -0.77 5.62
N LEU A 476 12.54 0.12 4.69
CA LEU A 476 11.66 -0.21 3.55
C LEU A 476 12.27 -1.33 2.69
N LYS A 477 13.57 -1.24 2.38
CA LYS A 477 14.27 -2.28 1.60
C LYS A 477 14.29 -3.64 2.31
N LYS A 478 14.43 -3.66 3.63
CA LYS A 478 14.40 -4.89 4.44
C LYS A 478 13.00 -5.51 4.44
N ASN A 479 11.96 -4.71 4.65
CA ASN A 479 10.57 -5.15 4.60
C ASN A 479 10.23 -5.72 3.22
N LEU A 480 10.59 -5.01 2.16
CA LEU A 480 10.36 -5.43 0.78
C LEU A 480 11.05 -6.77 0.48
N ARG A 481 12.29 -6.96 0.91
CA ARG A 481 13.01 -8.24 0.75
C ARG A 481 12.30 -9.38 1.47
N THR A 482 11.84 -9.14 2.69
CA THR A 482 11.10 -10.13 3.49
C THR A 482 9.76 -10.46 2.83
N TYR A 483 9.03 -9.46 2.37
CA TYR A 483 7.75 -9.64 1.67
C TYR A 483 7.93 -10.46 0.37
N LEU A 484 8.87 -10.10 -0.48
CA LEU A 484 9.13 -10.80 -1.73
C LEU A 484 9.62 -12.23 -1.52
N SER A 485 10.23 -12.54 -0.37
CA SER A 485 10.70 -13.91 -0.06
C SER A 485 9.58 -14.94 -0.03
N GLN A 486 8.33 -14.52 0.19
CA GLN A 486 7.14 -15.38 0.20
C GLN A 486 6.70 -15.79 -1.20
N TYR A 487 7.00 -14.97 -2.21
CA TYR A 487 6.54 -15.16 -3.59
C TYR A 487 7.65 -15.63 -4.54
N ARG A 488 8.92 -15.52 -4.15
CA ARG A 488 10.06 -15.89 -5.00
C ARG A 488 10.15 -17.38 -5.25
N ILE A 489 10.72 -17.74 -6.38
CA ILE A 489 11.12 -19.12 -6.66
C ILE A 489 12.37 -19.47 -5.82
N ILE A 490 12.53 -20.72 -5.42
CA ILE A 490 13.60 -21.17 -4.50
C ILE A 490 15.01 -20.83 -5.02
N GLY A 491 15.21 -20.80 -6.34
CA GLY A 491 16.50 -20.50 -6.97
C GLY A 491 16.84 -19.01 -7.07
N ASP A 492 15.85 -18.12 -6.93
CA ASP A 492 16.07 -16.70 -7.15
C ASP A 492 16.58 -16.01 -5.88
N ASN A 493 17.60 -15.19 -6.04
CA ASN A 493 18.06 -14.26 -5.02
C ASN A 493 17.77 -12.83 -5.46
N ILE A 494 17.14 -12.03 -4.58
CA ILE A 494 16.74 -10.65 -4.88
C ILE A 494 17.61 -9.70 -4.08
N GLU A 495 18.30 -8.81 -4.79
CA GLU A 495 19.03 -7.69 -4.21
C GLU A 495 18.25 -6.39 -4.47
N VAL A 496 17.78 -5.73 -3.40
CA VAL A 496 17.05 -4.47 -3.49
C VAL A 496 18.05 -3.32 -3.52
N ARG A 497 18.01 -2.52 -4.59
CA ARG A 497 18.91 -1.40 -4.86
C ARG A 497 18.13 -0.10 -5.09
N ASP A 498 18.80 1.03 -4.88
CA ASP A 498 18.24 2.36 -5.10
C ASP A 498 18.38 2.74 -6.57
N ALA A 499 17.27 3.12 -7.23
CA ALA A 499 17.35 3.67 -8.58
C ALA A 499 17.83 5.13 -8.55
N PHE A 500 18.48 5.58 -9.63
CA PHE A 500 19.05 6.90 -9.71
C PHE A 500 18.02 7.94 -10.15
N ILE A 501 17.97 9.07 -9.44
CA ILE A 501 17.09 10.19 -9.77
C ILE A 501 17.91 11.23 -10.52
N ILE A 502 17.51 11.54 -11.75
CA ILE A 502 18.14 12.57 -12.59
C ILE A 502 17.20 13.78 -12.62
N ASN A 503 17.55 14.83 -11.88
CA ASN A 503 16.76 16.04 -11.87
C ASN A 503 17.01 16.86 -13.15
N ILE A 504 15.95 17.31 -13.78
CA ILE A 504 15.99 18.10 -15.02
C ILE A 504 15.25 19.41 -14.87
N ALA A 505 15.69 20.41 -15.62
CA ALA A 505 14.95 21.65 -15.83
C ALA A 505 14.68 21.84 -17.33
N LEU A 506 13.56 22.50 -17.64
CA LEU A 506 13.05 22.67 -18.97
C LEU A 506 12.85 24.16 -19.27
N ASP A 507 13.55 24.66 -20.28
CA ASP A 507 13.38 26.01 -20.82
C ASP A 507 12.77 25.91 -22.21
N PHE A 508 11.68 26.67 -22.51
CA PHE A 508 11.05 26.64 -23.81
C PHE A 508 10.80 28.05 -24.36
N GLU A 509 10.91 28.19 -25.68
CA GLU A 509 10.61 29.42 -26.42
C GLU A 509 9.45 29.18 -27.37
N ILE A 510 8.41 29.99 -27.26
CA ILE A 510 7.21 29.94 -28.11
C ILE A 510 6.94 31.26 -28.83
N ILE A 511 6.26 31.17 -29.96
CA ILE A 511 5.66 32.29 -30.65
C ILE A 511 4.15 32.21 -30.40
N VAL A 512 3.56 33.30 -29.93
CA VAL A 512 2.15 33.40 -29.57
C VAL A 512 1.38 34.10 -30.70
N LEU A 513 0.16 33.66 -30.95
CA LEU A 513 -0.75 34.28 -31.91
C LEU A 513 -1.13 35.70 -31.46
N PRO A 514 -1.26 36.68 -32.40
CA PRO A 514 -1.42 38.11 -32.08
C PRO A 514 -2.62 38.45 -31.18
N ASN A 515 -3.63 37.62 -31.12
CA ASN A 515 -4.87 37.89 -30.38
C ASN A 515 -4.91 37.25 -28.98
N PHE A 516 -3.81 36.67 -28.51
CA PHE A 516 -3.72 36.00 -27.20
C PHE A 516 -2.79 36.76 -26.26
N ASN A 517 -3.09 36.66 -24.96
CA ASN A 517 -2.21 37.21 -23.93
C ASN A 517 -1.01 36.29 -23.70
N ASN A 518 0.19 36.85 -23.87
CA ASN A 518 1.44 36.10 -23.72
C ASN A 518 1.57 35.37 -22.36
N SER A 519 1.15 36.02 -21.29
CA SER A 519 1.28 35.46 -19.93
C SER A 519 0.34 34.24 -19.71
N ASP A 520 -0.88 34.33 -20.24
CA ASP A 520 -1.87 33.25 -20.10
C ASP A 520 -1.47 32.03 -20.92
N VAL A 521 -0.92 32.24 -22.13
CA VAL A 521 -0.42 31.16 -22.98
C VAL A 521 0.80 30.48 -22.34
N ILE A 522 1.76 31.27 -21.81
CA ILE A 522 2.92 30.70 -21.09
C ILE A 522 2.46 29.88 -19.87
N LEU A 523 1.50 30.39 -19.09
CA LEU A 523 0.99 29.68 -17.92
C LEU A 523 0.33 28.36 -18.32
N SER A 524 -0.45 28.36 -19.40
CA SER A 524 -1.06 27.15 -19.96
C SER A 524 -0.01 26.13 -20.41
N CYS A 525 1.05 26.60 -21.06
CA CYS A 525 2.20 25.77 -21.46
C CYS A 525 2.91 25.15 -20.24
N ILE A 526 3.18 25.97 -19.21
CA ILE A 526 3.82 25.49 -17.97
C ILE A 526 2.95 24.44 -17.28
N ASN A 527 1.65 24.67 -17.16
CA ASN A 527 0.73 23.73 -16.53
C ASN A 527 0.63 22.41 -17.31
N THR A 528 0.61 22.47 -18.62
CA THR A 528 0.60 21.28 -19.47
C THR A 528 1.90 20.47 -19.33
N LEU A 529 3.06 21.14 -19.27
CA LEU A 529 4.34 20.48 -19.03
C LEU A 529 4.41 19.88 -17.61
N LYS A 530 3.91 20.58 -16.59
CA LYS A 530 3.81 20.03 -15.23
C LYS A 530 3.00 18.74 -15.22
N SER A 531 1.82 18.74 -15.83
CA SER A 531 0.98 17.56 -15.93
C SER A 531 1.61 16.43 -16.76
N HIS A 532 2.46 16.75 -17.73
CA HIS A 532 3.19 15.73 -18.50
C HIS A 532 4.29 15.06 -17.68
N PHE A 533 5.01 15.83 -16.85
CA PHE A 533 6.12 15.36 -16.01
C PHE A 533 5.69 15.03 -14.57
N GLU A 534 4.39 14.82 -14.32
CA GLU A 534 3.94 14.25 -13.03
C GLU A 534 4.62 12.92 -12.78
N ILE A 535 5.08 12.70 -11.55
CA ILE A 535 5.86 11.52 -11.17
C ILE A 535 5.11 10.21 -11.40
N ASP A 536 3.79 10.22 -11.30
CA ASP A 536 2.96 9.03 -11.52
C ASP A 536 2.98 8.56 -12.98
N LYS A 537 3.19 9.46 -13.91
CA LYS A 537 3.24 9.19 -15.36
C LYS A 537 4.59 8.70 -15.86
N TRP A 538 5.64 8.81 -15.04
CA TRP A 538 7.00 8.44 -15.42
C TRP A 538 7.43 7.11 -14.83
N GLN A 539 8.21 6.36 -15.61
CA GLN A 539 8.75 5.06 -15.23
C GLN A 539 10.28 5.09 -15.21
N ILE A 540 10.87 4.17 -14.43
CA ILE A 540 12.33 3.97 -14.46
C ILE A 540 12.74 3.55 -15.88
N ASN A 541 13.85 4.09 -16.36
CA ASN A 541 14.40 3.88 -17.71
C ASN A 541 13.53 4.40 -18.88
N GLN A 542 12.56 5.27 -18.60
CA GLN A 542 11.76 5.89 -19.64
C GLN A 542 12.54 7.03 -20.32
N PRO A 543 12.74 7.00 -21.67
CA PRO A 543 13.39 8.09 -22.39
C PRO A 543 12.47 9.28 -22.59
N ILE A 544 13.06 10.50 -22.70
CA ILE A 544 12.32 11.71 -23.04
C ILE A 544 12.35 11.91 -24.55
N MET A 545 11.18 11.89 -25.18
CA MET A 545 11.05 12.18 -26.62
C MET A 545 10.81 13.67 -26.83
N MET A 546 11.82 14.39 -27.32
CA MET A 546 11.70 15.83 -27.59
C MET A 546 10.54 16.16 -28.53
N ARG A 547 10.26 15.28 -29.51
CA ARG A 547 9.15 15.45 -30.44
C ARG A 547 7.80 15.54 -29.73
N ASP A 548 7.58 14.73 -28.72
CA ASP A 548 6.30 14.69 -28.00
C ASP A 548 6.08 16.01 -27.24
N LEU A 549 7.15 16.59 -26.69
CA LEU A 549 7.07 17.89 -26.02
C LEU A 549 6.73 19.02 -27.01
N TYR A 550 7.32 19.01 -28.23
CA TYR A 550 6.95 19.98 -29.28
C TYR A 550 5.48 19.84 -29.66
N VAL A 551 4.99 18.61 -29.88
CA VAL A 551 3.58 18.36 -30.23
C VAL A 551 2.63 18.74 -29.09
N LEU A 552 3.04 18.50 -27.85
CA LEU A 552 2.26 18.84 -26.67
C LEU A 552 2.04 20.35 -26.56
N LEU A 553 3.10 21.13 -26.75
CA LEU A 553 3.04 22.61 -26.68
C LEU A 553 2.35 23.24 -27.90
N ASP A 554 2.55 22.70 -29.11
CA ASP A 554 1.90 23.20 -30.33
C ASP A 554 0.37 23.02 -30.31
N ARG A 555 -0.16 22.09 -29.52
CA ARG A 555 -1.62 21.87 -29.39
C ARG A 555 -2.30 22.87 -28.45
N ILE A 556 -1.54 23.70 -27.74
CA ILE A 556 -2.12 24.64 -26.78
C ILE A 556 -2.70 25.83 -27.53
N THR A 557 -3.95 26.17 -27.18
CA THR A 557 -4.63 27.32 -27.79
C THR A 557 -3.87 28.60 -27.54
N GLY A 558 -3.53 29.32 -28.62
CA GLY A 558 -2.76 30.58 -28.57
C GLY A 558 -1.28 30.41 -28.93
N VAL A 559 -0.75 29.17 -28.92
CA VAL A 559 0.60 28.91 -29.46
C VAL A 559 0.54 28.90 -30.99
N GLN A 560 1.40 29.68 -31.64
CA GLN A 560 1.56 29.66 -33.09
C GLN A 560 2.56 28.57 -33.50
N THR A 561 3.69 28.52 -32.82
CA THR A 561 4.70 27.46 -32.98
C THR A 561 5.68 27.48 -31.81
N VAL A 562 6.29 26.35 -31.56
CA VAL A 562 7.37 26.18 -30.57
C VAL A 562 8.70 26.34 -31.29
N LYS A 563 9.48 27.34 -30.88
CA LYS A 563 10.77 27.65 -31.50
C LYS A 563 11.88 26.74 -31.02
N ASP A 564 11.99 26.57 -29.70
CA ASP A 564 13.03 25.75 -29.08
C ASP A 564 12.58 25.20 -27.75
N ILE A 565 13.06 24.00 -27.41
CA ILE A 565 12.91 23.37 -26.10
C ILE A 565 14.28 22.84 -25.67
N LYS A 566 14.76 23.31 -24.53
CA LYS A 566 16.04 22.92 -23.97
C LYS A 566 15.84 22.24 -22.62
N ILE A 567 16.38 21.04 -22.48
CA ILE A 567 16.42 20.32 -21.22
C ILE A 567 17.85 20.36 -20.68
N THR A 568 17.98 20.70 -19.39
CA THR A 568 19.26 20.79 -18.68
C THR A 568 19.20 19.95 -17.42
N ASN A 569 20.32 19.31 -17.06
CA ASN A 569 20.42 18.60 -15.79
C ASN A 569 20.63 19.58 -14.64
N LYS A 570 19.99 19.29 -13.51
CA LYS A 570 20.18 19.97 -12.22
C LYS A 570 20.77 18.99 -11.23
N ALA A 571 21.96 19.26 -10.74
CA ALA A 571 22.63 18.42 -9.75
C ALA A 571 23.23 19.28 -8.63
N GLY A 572 23.30 18.71 -7.44
CA GLY A 572 23.92 19.34 -6.27
C GLY A 572 23.03 19.29 -5.04
N THR A 573 23.47 18.59 -4.01
CA THR A 573 22.75 18.43 -2.74
C THR A 573 22.57 19.73 -1.98
N THR A 574 23.52 20.67 -2.08
CA THR A 574 23.41 22.01 -1.49
C THR A 574 22.28 22.85 -2.07
N SER A 575 21.88 22.57 -3.30
CA SER A 575 20.76 23.22 -4.00
C SER A 575 19.45 22.40 -3.90
N GLY A 576 19.44 21.34 -3.11
CA GLY A 576 18.29 20.48 -2.92
C GLY A 576 18.03 19.47 -4.04
N TYR A 577 18.91 19.37 -5.06
CA TYR A 577 18.80 18.40 -6.15
C TYR A 577 19.58 17.11 -5.84
N SER A 578 19.38 16.09 -6.67
CA SER A 578 20.15 14.86 -6.63
C SER A 578 21.66 15.12 -6.79
N GLN A 579 22.50 14.30 -6.20
CA GLN A 579 23.95 14.34 -6.38
C GLN A 579 24.41 13.92 -7.78
N TYR A 580 23.56 13.30 -8.56
CA TYR A 580 23.90 12.71 -9.85
C TYR A 580 23.91 13.74 -10.97
N ALA A 581 25.12 14.06 -11.44
CA ALA A 581 25.31 14.87 -12.65
C ALA A 581 25.14 13.98 -13.90
N TYR A 582 24.29 14.39 -14.82
CA TYR A 582 23.99 13.67 -16.05
C TYR A 582 24.17 14.55 -17.28
N ASP A 583 24.99 14.11 -18.22
CA ASP A 583 25.23 14.84 -19.46
C ASP A 583 24.10 14.56 -20.48
N ILE A 584 23.07 15.41 -20.45
CA ILE A 584 21.93 15.33 -21.34
C ILE A 584 22.36 15.47 -22.82
N THR A 585 23.39 16.25 -23.09
CA THR A 585 23.84 16.50 -24.47
C THR A 585 24.39 15.24 -25.11
N SER A 586 25.26 14.54 -24.40
CA SER A 586 25.81 13.24 -24.85
C SER A 586 24.75 12.13 -24.87
N ALA A 587 23.76 12.18 -23.99
CA ALA A 587 22.67 11.22 -23.92
C ALA A 587 21.58 11.44 -24.99
N THR A 588 21.62 12.57 -25.70
CA THR A 588 20.63 12.90 -26.72
C THR A 588 21.02 12.32 -28.07
N GLN A 589 20.27 11.35 -28.55
CA GLN A 589 20.43 10.79 -29.89
C GLN A 589 19.11 10.87 -30.65
N ASN A 590 19.13 11.39 -31.88
CA ASN A 590 17.94 11.51 -32.74
C ASN A 590 16.75 12.24 -32.09
N LYS A 591 17.01 13.26 -31.27
CA LYS A 591 16.01 14.01 -30.48
C LYS A 591 15.32 13.15 -29.41
N VAL A 592 15.94 12.10 -28.96
CA VAL A 592 15.51 11.29 -27.81
C VAL A 592 16.61 11.39 -26.76
N ILE A 593 16.25 11.75 -25.54
CA ILE A 593 17.14 11.75 -24.38
C ILE A 593 17.00 10.39 -23.71
N TYR A 594 18.05 9.58 -23.77
CA TYR A 594 18.05 8.27 -23.15
C TYR A 594 18.41 8.37 -21.66
N PRO A 595 17.87 7.50 -20.80
CA PRO A 595 18.29 7.38 -19.42
C PRO A 595 19.72 6.81 -19.32
N SER A 596 20.32 6.84 -18.14
CA SER A 596 21.65 6.26 -17.90
C SER A 596 21.66 4.74 -18.10
N LEU A 597 22.86 4.18 -18.23
CA LEU A 597 23.04 2.72 -18.33
C LEU A 597 22.58 1.96 -17.06
N ASP A 598 22.67 2.63 -15.91
CA ASP A 598 22.10 2.13 -14.66
C ASP A 598 20.66 2.65 -14.54
N PRO A 599 19.75 1.86 -13.98
CA PRO A 599 18.35 2.23 -13.87
C PRO A 599 18.13 3.60 -13.22
N SER A 600 17.56 4.51 -13.99
CA SER A 600 17.37 5.91 -13.58
C SER A 600 16.01 6.44 -14.02
N ILE A 601 15.55 7.49 -13.35
CA ILE A 601 14.31 8.20 -13.67
C ILE A 601 14.58 9.68 -13.82
N PHE A 602 13.90 10.30 -14.78
CA PHE A 602 13.92 11.76 -14.95
C PHE A 602 12.84 12.40 -14.07
N GLU A 603 13.21 13.44 -13.35
CA GLU A 603 12.32 14.17 -12.44
C GLU A 603 12.49 15.68 -12.61
N ILE A 604 11.37 16.40 -12.61
CA ILE A 604 11.37 17.86 -12.42
C ILE A 604 11.04 18.13 -10.94
N LYS A 605 12.07 18.35 -10.13
CA LYS A 605 11.93 18.42 -8.68
C LYS A 605 11.14 19.63 -8.20
N TYR A 606 11.36 20.77 -8.81
CA TYR A 606 10.67 22.03 -8.49
C TYR A 606 9.94 22.60 -9.71
N PRO A 607 8.74 22.07 -10.07
CA PRO A 607 8.06 22.44 -11.32
C PRO A 607 7.81 23.94 -11.50
N ASN A 608 7.69 24.69 -10.39
CA ASN A 608 7.50 26.15 -10.43
C ASN A 608 8.79 26.93 -10.74
N ILE A 609 9.95 26.33 -10.57
CA ILE A 609 11.28 26.96 -10.74
C ILE A 609 11.99 26.40 -11.96
N ASP A 610 11.85 25.10 -12.20
CA ASP A 610 12.61 24.34 -13.20
C ASP A 610 11.95 24.34 -14.57
N ILE A 611 10.67 24.74 -14.68
CA ILE A 611 10.00 24.95 -15.97
C ILE A 611 9.89 26.44 -16.23
N LYS A 612 10.55 26.90 -17.31
CA LYS A 612 10.57 28.31 -17.70
C LYS A 612 10.16 28.47 -19.15
N GLY A 613 9.23 29.38 -19.40
CA GLY A 613 8.78 29.72 -20.73
C GLY A 613 9.12 31.17 -21.11
N LYS A 614 9.40 31.39 -22.38
CA LYS A 614 9.64 32.72 -22.94
C LYS A 614 8.90 32.87 -24.26
N VAL A 615 8.22 34.01 -24.44
CA VAL A 615 7.68 34.39 -25.75
C VAL A 615 8.76 35.13 -26.52
N VAL A 616 8.96 34.71 -27.74
CA VAL A 616 9.90 35.33 -28.67
C VAL A 616 9.14 35.90 -29.89
N PRO A 617 9.56 37.03 -30.43
CA PRO A 617 8.95 37.55 -31.65
C PRO A 617 9.27 36.64 -32.84
N LEU A 618 8.44 36.72 -33.87
CA LEU A 618 8.63 36.04 -35.15
C LEU A 618 9.95 36.44 -35.79
#